data_bafa41fbaeafd117f94d1edd2bd70d62
#
_entry.id   bafa41fbaeafd117f94d1edd2bd70d62
#
_cell.length_a   1.000
_cell.length_b   1.000
_cell.length_c   1.000
_cell.angle_alpha   90.00
_cell.angle_beta   90.00
_cell.angle_gamma   90.00
#
_symmetry.space_group_name_H-M   'P 1'
#
loop_
_entity.id
_entity.type
_entity.pdbx_description
1 polymer ?
#
loop_
_entity_poly.entity_id
_entity_poly.type
_entity_poly.pdbx_seq_one_letter_code
_entity_poly.pdbx_strand_id
1 'polypeptide(L)'
;MKIIGLTGGIGTGKSTVSAYLAQKGCRLIDADKISHQMTEPGSPCLLEIREAFGAEFFLGDGSLDRKKLGRLVFADAEKKAQLEEIITRRVIEKTLQLVQMYRQQQEKLVVIDAPLLFECGMQRYTDETWLVVCRSEKRIARIVARDGLTPEEIEARIANQMPEAQKDTLADHVIDHSGELPGLYAQIDALLAALNIEG
;
A
#
# COMPACT_ATOMS: atom_id res chain seq x y z
N MET A 1 17.16 -2.29 -13.74
CA MET A 1 16.43 -2.02 -12.48
C MET A 1 15.21 -2.92 -12.44
N LYS A 2 15.10 -3.74 -11.42
CA LYS A 2 13.89 -4.55 -11.14
C LYS A 2 12.94 -3.78 -10.24
N ILE A 3 11.63 -3.98 -10.41
CA ILE A 3 10.57 -3.36 -9.62
C ILE A 3 9.70 -4.47 -9.03
N ILE A 4 9.65 -4.55 -7.70
CA ILE A 4 8.82 -5.50 -6.97
C ILE A 4 7.60 -4.78 -6.41
N GLY A 5 6.42 -5.34 -6.60
CA GLY A 5 5.21 -4.96 -5.90
C GLY A 5 5.07 -5.78 -4.62
N LEU A 6 5.18 -5.14 -3.46
CA LEU A 6 4.97 -5.79 -2.17
C LEU A 6 3.56 -5.47 -1.65
N THR A 7 2.78 -6.52 -1.41
CA THR A 7 1.43 -6.39 -0.88
C THR A 7 1.17 -7.35 0.28
N GLY A 8 0.06 -7.19 0.93
CA GLY A 8 -0.37 -8.03 2.06
C GLY A 8 -1.49 -7.35 2.83
N GLY A 9 -2.41 -8.15 3.35
CA GLY A 9 -3.55 -7.66 4.11
C GLY A 9 -3.14 -7.03 5.44
N ILE A 10 -4.09 -6.32 6.06
CA ILE A 10 -3.88 -5.75 7.40
C ILE A 10 -3.40 -6.83 8.38
N GLY A 11 -2.36 -6.56 9.16
CA GLY A 11 -1.85 -7.47 10.20
C GLY A 11 -0.97 -8.63 9.71
N THR A 12 -0.72 -8.80 8.40
CA THR A 12 0.15 -9.87 7.88
C THR A 12 1.63 -9.65 8.22
N GLY A 13 2.02 -8.42 8.56
CA GLY A 13 3.40 -8.06 8.87
C GLY A 13 4.20 -7.61 7.65
N LYS A 14 3.53 -7.10 6.61
CA LYS A 14 4.15 -6.48 5.43
C LYS A 14 5.22 -5.45 5.81
N SER A 15 4.98 -4.63 6.84
CA SER A 15 5.94 -3.64 7.33
C SER A 15 7.26 -4.25 7.84
N THR A 16 7.23 -5.47 8.39
CA THR A 16 8.43 -6.21 8.79
C THR A 16 9.25 -6.61 7.56
N VAL A 17 8.57 -7.07 6.52
CA VAL A 17 9.19 -7.40 5.23
C VAL A 17 9.80 -6.16 4.58
N SER A 18 9.04 -5.04 4.52
CA SER A 18 9.52 -3.76 3.97
C SER A 18 10.76 -3.26 4.72
N ALA A 19 10.73 -3.31 6.06
CA ALA A 19 11.88 -2.91 6.87
C ALA A 19 13.13 -3.76 6.59
N TYR A 20 12.95 -5.08 6.43
CA TYR A 20 14.06 -5.97 6.12
C TYR A 20 14.61 -5.72 4.71
N LEU A 21 13.75 -5.52 3.71
CA LEU A 21 14.15 -5.14 2.35
C LEU A 21 14.95 -3.82 2.34
N ALA A 22 14.53 -2.83 3.13
CA ALA A 22 15.28 -1.58 3.29
C ALA A 22 16.67 -1.81 3.90
N GLN A 23 16.80 -2.68 4.91
CA GLN A 23 18.09 -3.06 5.49
C GLN A 23 19.02 -3.76 4.47
N LYS A 24 18.45 -4.47 3.50
CA LYS A 24 19.18 -5.07 2.38
C LYS A 24 19.56 -4.07 1.27
N GLY A 25 19.24 -2.79 1.45
CA GLY A 25 19.58 -1.73 0.50
C GLY A 25 18.55 -1.51 -0.60
N CYS A 26 17.38 -2.15 -0.54
CA CYS A 26 16.31 -1.91 -1.50
C CYS A 26 15.71 -0.51 -1.33
N ARG A 27 15.40 0.17 -2.43
CA ARG A 27 14.64 1.42 -2.40
C ARG A 27 13.16 1.13 -2.24
N LEU A 28 12.54 1.71 -1.22
CA LEU A 28 11.12 1.56 -0.95
C LEU A 28 10.32 2.77 -1.42
N ILE A 29 9.19 2.52 -2.07
CA ILE A 29 8.15 3.49 -2.39
C ILE A 29 6.92 3.09 -1.61
N ASP A 30 6.60 3.80 -0.55
CA ASP A 30 5.46 3.56 0.33
C ASP A 30 4.23 4.28 -0.23
N ALA A 31 3.31 3.52 -0.82
CA ALA A 31 2.10 4.03 -1.44
C ALA A 31 1.11 4.62 -0.42
N ASP A 32 1.06 4.08 0.80
CA ASP A 32 0.22 4.63 1.86
C ASP A 32 0.72 6.01 2.29
N LYS A 33 2.03 6.16 2.47
CA LYS A 33 2.65 7.45 2.78
C LYS A 33 2.39 8.47 1.67
N ILE A 34 2.53 8.06 0.40
CA ILE A 34 2.20 8.92 -0.74
C ILE A 34 0.73 9.32 -0.69
N SER A 35 -0.19 8.38 -0.45
CA SER A 35 -1.63 8.66 -0.35
C SER A 35 -1.94 9.69 0.74
N HIS A 36 -1.28 9.59 1.90
CA HIS A 36 -1.41 10.62 2.94
C HIS A 36 -0.94 11.99 2.46
N GLN A 37 0.21 12.07 1.80
CA GLN A 37 0.75 13.32 1.25
C GLN A 37 -0.17 13.94 0.18
N MET A 38 -0.88 13.11 -0.60
CA MET A 38 -1.85 13.60 -1.60
C MET A 38 -3.01 14.38 -0.98
N THR A 39 -3.28 14.19 0.29
CA THR A 39 -4.36 14.88 1.03
C THR A 39 -3.86 15.89 2.07
N GLU A 40 -2.59 16.28 1.99
CA GLU A 40 -2.02 17.39 2.78
C GLU A 40 -2.30 18.75 2.13
N PRO A 41 -2.41 19.83 2.92
CA PRO A 41 -2.61 21.18 2.41
C PRO A 41 -1.56 21.56 1.35
N GLY A 42 -2.01 22.13 0.24
CA GLY A 42 -1.15 22.49 -0.89
C GLY A 42 -0.89 21.38 -1.91
N SER A 43 -1.37 20.17 -1.67
CA SER A 43 -1.29 19.09 -2.65
C SER A 43 -2.15 19.39 -3.89
N PRO A 44 -1.65 19.13 -5.13
CA PRO A 44 -2.46 19.21 -6.34
C PRO A 44 -3.72 18.34 -6.31
N CYS A 45 -3.67 17.20 -5.60
CA CYS A 45 -4.81 16.32 -5.41
C CYS A 45 -5.97 17.02 -4.68
N LEU A 46 -5.67 17.88 -3.70
CA LEU A 46 -6.71 18.64 -3.00
C LEU A 46 -7.44 19.66 -3.91
N LEU A 47 -6.76 20.20 -4.92
CA LEU A 47 -7.41 21.08 -5.90
C LEU A 47 -8.45 20.31 -6.71
N GLU A 48 -8.12 19.10 -7.17
CA GLU A 48 -9.06 18.24 -7.90
C GLU A 48 -10.22 17.78 -7.02
N ILE A 49 -9.95 17.43 -5.75
CA ILE A 49 -11.01 17.09 -4.80
C ILE A 49 -11.94 18.30 -4.59
N ARG A 50 -11.39 19.51 -4.53
CA ARG A 50 -12.18 20.74 -4.38
C ARG A 50 -13.05 21.02 -5.61
N GLU A 51 -12.52 20.80 -6.80
CA GLU A 51 -13.27 20.94 -8.05
C GLU A 51 -14.38 19.89 -8.17
N ALA A 52 -14.12 18.65 -7.76
CA ALA A 52 -15.05 17.53 -7.88
C ALA A 52 -16.15 17.52 -6.80
N PHE A 53 -15.85 17.99 -5.59
CA PHE A 53 -16.73 17.85 -4.43
C PHE A 53 -17.25 19.18 -3.90
N GLY A 54 -16.57 20.29 -4.18
CA GLY A 54 -16.95 21.63 -3.73
C GLY A 54 -16.09 22.17 -2.58
N ALA A 55 -16.11 23.49 -2.45
CA ALA A 55 -15.31 24.20 -1.44
C ALA A 55 -15.82 23.98 -0.01
N GLU A 56 -17.07 23.59 0.16
CA GLU A 56 -17.71 23.34 1.44
C GLU A 56 -17.13 22.14 2.21
N PHE A 57 -16.31 21.30 1.56
CA PHE A 57 -15.58 20.22 2.18
C PHE A 57 -14.17 20.61 2.64
N PHE A 58 -13.87 21.93 2.62
CA PHE A 58 -12.57 22.45 3.05
C PHE A 58 -12.73 23.40 4.22
N LEU A 59 -11.77 23.36 5.15
CA LEU A 59 -11.70 24.26 6.28
C LEU A 59 -11.12 25.61 5.86
N GLY A 60 -11.21 26.61 6.76
CA GLY A 60 -10.73 27.95 6.48
C GLY A 60 -9.22 28.08 6.23
N ASP A 61 -8.45 27.10 6.66
CA ASP A 61 -7.00 26.98 6.42
C ASP A 61 -6.65 26.24 5.11
N GLY A 62 -7.66 25.85 4.32
CA GLY A 62 -7.48 25.11 3.07
C GLY A 62 -7.31 23.61 3.22
N SER A 63 -7.30 23.09 4.43
CA SER A 63 -7.26 21.64 4.68
C SER A 63 -8.61 20.97 4.39
N LEU A 64 -8.58 19.67 4.08
CA LEU A 64 -9.78 18.88 3.81
C LEU A 64 -10.52 18.56 5.12
N ASP A 65 -11.82 18.88 5.20
CA ASP A 65 -12.70 18.37 6.24
C ASP A 65 -12.99 16.88 5.99
N ARG A 66 -12.04 16.03 6.46
CA ARG A 66 -12.10 14.57 6.29
C ARG A 66 -13.37 13.97 6.88
N LYS A 67 -13.91 14.56 7.96
CA LYS A 67 -15.13 14.04 8.60
C LYS A 67 -16.35 14.31 7.73
N LYS A 68 -16.45 15.52 7.20
CA LYS A 68 -17.56 15.94 6.34
C LYS A 68 -17.55 15.19 5.01
N LEU A 69 -16.41 15.14 4.33
CA LEU A 69 -16.27 14.38 3.09
C LEU A 69 -16.47 12.88 3.33
N GLY A 70 -15.93 12.34 4.43
CA GLY A 70 -16.12 10.96 4.82
C GLY A 70 -17.59 10.56 4.96
N ARG A 71 -18.45 11.42 5.55
CA ARG A 71 -19.90 11.17 5.64
C ARG A 71 -20.55 11.11 4.26
N LEU A 72 -20.16 11.99 3.34
CA LEU A 72 -20.67 11.97 1.98
C LEU A 72 -20.34 10.67 1.27
N VAL A 73 -19.05 10.29 1.23
CA VAL A 73 -18.59 9.09 0.51
C VAL A 73 -19.01 7.80 1.18
N PHE A 74 -19.32 7.82 2.46
CA PHE A 74 -19.93 6.69 3.15
C PHE A 74 -21.38 6.45 2.73
N ALA A 75 -22.13 7.52 2.46
CA ALA A 75 -23.54 7.46 2.07
C ALA A 75 -23.74 7.30 0.56
N ASP A 76 -22.73 7.58 -0.27
CA ASP A 76 -22.82 7.65 -1.73
C ASP A 76 -21.65 6.88 -2.37
N ALA A 77 -21.95 5.70 -2.94
CA ALA A 77 -20.94 4.83 -3.55
C ALA A 77 -20.29 5.45 -4.80
N GLU A 78 -21.01 6.28 -5.57
CA GLU A 78 -20.45 6.94 -6.76
C GLU A 78 -19.46 8.03 -6.32
N LYS A 79 -19.81 8.79 -5.29
CA LYS A 79 -18.90 9.78 -4.70
C LYS A 79 -17.69 9.14 -4.06
N LYS A 80 -17.84 7.98 -3.43
CA LYS A 80 -16.72 7.18 -2.93
C LYS A 80 -15.79 6.79 -4.06
N ALA A 81 -16.31 6.19 -5.12
CA ALA A 81 -15.52 5.77 -6.28
C ALA A 81 -14.79 6.96 -6.95
N GLN A 82 -15.47 8.10 -7.10
CA GLN A 82 -14.89 9.33 -7.64
C GLN A 82 -13.70 9.84 -6.80
N LEU A 83 -13.83 9.84 -5.47
CA LEU A 83 -12.74 10.24 -4.56
C LEU A 83 -11.57 9.27 -4.64
N GLU A 84 -11.85 7.97 -4.59
CA GLU A 84 -10.85 6.91 -4.69
C GLU A 84 -10.08 6.97 -6.03
N GLU A 85 -10.77 7.22 -7.13
CA GLU A 85 -10.15 7.40 -8.45
C GLU A 85 -9.17 8.58 -8.48
N ILE A 86 -9.58 9.76 -7.97
CA ILE A 86 -8.73 10.95 -7.91
C ILE A 86 -7.45 10.65 -7.12
N ILE A 87 -7.60 10.09 -5.91
CA ILE A 87 -6.47 9.81 -5.02
C ILE A 87 -5.57 8.73 -5.64
N THR A 88 -6.13 7.62 -6.10
CA THR A 88 -5.39 6.48 -6.67
C THR A 88 -4.57 6.91 -7.88
N ARG A 89 -5.16 7.67 -8.80
CA ARG A 89 -4.45 8.18 -9.97
C ARG A 89 -3.25 9.02 -9.56
N ARG A 90 -3.40 9.92 -8.59
CA ARG A 90 -2.29 10.76 -8.11
C ARG A 90 -1.21 9.97 -7.38
N VAL A 91 -1.59 8.95 -6.62
CA VAL A 91 -0.64 8.03 -5.97
C VAL A 91 0.17 7.27 -7.03
N ILE A 92 -0.48 6.75 -8.07
CA ILE A 92 0.19 6.06 -9.17
C ILE A 92 1.15 7.01 -9.90
N GLU A 93 0.71 8.20 -10.28
CA GLU A 93 1.55 9.22 -10.94
C GLU A 93 2.81 9.52 -10.12
N LYS A 94 2.66 9.74 -8.80
CA LYS A 94 3.78 10.03 -7.90
C LYS A 94 4.71 8.83 -7.75
N THR A 95 4.14 7.62 -7.65
CA THR A 95 4.91 6.37 -7.59
C THR A 95 5.77 6.20 -8.85
N LEU A 96 5.20 6.42 -10.04
CA LEU A 96 5.93 6.32 -11.30
C LEU A 96 7.02 7.38 -11.46
N GLN A 97 6.79 8.61 -10.95
CA GLN A 97 7.83 9.63 -10.89
C GLN A 97 9.01 9.19 -10.02
N LEU A 98 8.75 8.58 -8.86
CA LEU A 98 9.80 8.05 -7.98
C LEU A 98 10.54 6.87 -8.61
N VAL A 99 9.83 5.96 -9.27
CA VAL A 99 10.43 4.87 -10.04
C VAL A 99 11.38 5.41 -11.11
N GLN A 100 10.95 6.44 -11.85
CA GLN A 100 11.80 7.06 -12.88
C GLN A 100 13.03 7.76 -12.27
N MET A 101 12.86 8.43 -11.15
CA MET A 101 13.98 9.04 -10.40
C MET A 101 15.01 7.97 -9.98
N TYR A 102 14.57 6.85 -9.40
CA TYR A 102 15.46 5.76 -9.00
C TYR A 102 16.13 5.08 -10.21
N ARG A 103 15.44 5.00 -11.35
CA ARG A 103 16.04 4.52 -12.60
C ARG A 103 17.19 5.42 -13.08
N GLN A 104 17.01 6.76 -12.98
CA GLN A 104 18.06 7.73 -13.32
C GLN A 104 19.25 7.65 -12.34
N GLN A 105 19.01 7.30 -11.08
CA GLN A 105 20.02 7.05 -10.07
C GLN A 105 20.72 5.69 -10.21
N GLN A 106 20.37 4.91 -11.25
CA GLN A 106 20.90 3.57 -11.52
C GLN A 106 20.68 2.57 -10.38
N GLU A 107 19.61 2.78 -9.60
CA GLU A 107 19.24 1.82 -8.57
C GLU A 107 18.90 0.46 -9.20
N LYS A 108 19.31 -0.62 -8.53
CA LYS A 108 19.14 -1.97 -9.08
C LYS A 108 17.77 -2.56 -8.78
N LEU A 109 17.23 -2.22 -7.61
CA LEU A 109 15.98 -2.79 -7.09
C LEU A 109 15.16 -1.71 -6.39
N VAL A 110 13.89 -1.62 -6.80
CA VAL A 110 12.88 -0.76 -6.20
C VAL A 110 11.70 -1.63 -5.77
N VAL A 111 11.16 -1.37 -4.59
CA VAL A 111 9.99 -2.05 -4.06
C VAL A 111 8.86 -1.04 -3.90
N ILE A 112 7.74 -1.27 -4.57
CA ILE A 112 6.49 -0.54 -4.38
C ILE A 112 5.72 -1.25 -3.26
N ASP A 113 5.69 -0.64 -2.08
CA ASP A 113 5.00 -1.14 -0.91
C ASP A 113 3.57 -0.60 -0.88
N ALA A 114 2.59 -1.43 -1.26
CA ALA A 114 1.19 -1.05 -1.41
C ALA A 114 0.24 -2.14 -0.91
N PRO A 115 -0.51 -1.93 0.19
CA PRO A 115 -1.51 -2.89 0.68
C PRO A 115 -2.61 -3.18 -0.35
N LEU A 116 -2.95 -2.18 -1.17
CA LEU A 116 -3.97 -2.23 -2.21
C LEU A 116 -3.37 -2.36 -3.63
N LEU A 117 -2.23 -3.04 -3.75
CA LEU A 117 -1.48 -3.18 -5.02
C LEU A 117 -2.35 -3.68 -6.17
N PHE A 118 -3.10 -4.74 -5.92
CA PHE A 118 -3.97 -5.37 -6.92
C PHE A 118 -5.26 -4.58 -7.13
N GLU A 119 -5.86 -4.10 -6.05
CA GLU A 119 -7.11 -3.32 -6.08
C GLU A 119 -6.95 -2.03 -6.91
N CYS A 120 -5.78 -1.39 -6.79
CA CYS A 120 -5.45 -0.17 -7.56
C CYS A 120 -4.82 -0.46 -8.94
N GLY A 121 -4.63 -1.73 -9.30
CA GLY A 121 -4.01 -2.11 -10.57
C GLY A 121 -2.54 -1.72 -10.67
N MET A 122 -1.83 -1.52 -9.55
CA MET A 122 -0.43 -1.08 -9.54
C MET A 122 0.55 -2.21 -9.92
N GLN A 123 0.13 -3.48 -9.85
CA GLN A 123 0.93 -4.63 -10.27
C GLN A 123 1.40 -4.53 -11.73
N ARG A 124 0.66 -3.82 -12.58
CA ARG A 124 1.04 -3.59 -14.00
C ARG A 124 2.34 -2.79 -14.17
N TYR A 125 2.83 -2.16 -13.11
CA TYR A 125 4.04 -1.34 -13.09
C TYR A 125 5.21 -2.05 -12.38
N THR A 126 5.05 -3.32 -12.05
CA THR A 126 6.04 -4.16 -11.38
C THR A 126 6.51 -5.30 -12.27
N ASP A 127 7.73 -5.76 -12.07
CA ASP A 127 8.26 -6.93 -12.76
C ASP A 127 7.83 -8.24 -12.07
N GLU A 128 7.63 -8.19 -10.74
CA GLU A 128 7.16 -9.29 -9.92
C GLU A 128 6.33 -8.74 -8.75
N THR A 129 5.41 -9.56 -8.25
CA THR A 129 4.54 -9.24 -7.11
C THR A 129 4.77 -10.23 -5.97
N TRP A 130 5.02 -9.70 -4.77
CA TRP A 130 5.23 -10.46 -3.54
C TRP A 130 4.10 -10.23 -2.56
N LEU A 131 3.40 -11.30 -2.19
CA LEU A 131 2.30 -11.27 -1.22
C LEU A 131 2.78 -11.74 0.14
N VAL A 132 2.60 -10.92 1.16
CA VAL A 132 2.85 -11.31 2.55
C VAL A 132 1.56 -11.85 3.16
N VAL A 133 1.61 -13.09 3.65
CA VAL A 133 0.50 -13.76 4.33
C VAL A 133 0.85 -14.08 5.77
N CYS A 134 -0.17 -14.30 6.60
CA CYS A 134 -0.01 -14.73 7.97
C CYS A 134 -1.26 -15.47 8.44
N ARG A 135 -1.09 -16.50 9.28
CA ARG A 135 -2.21 -17.22 9.90
C ARG A 135 -3.15 -16.25 10.62
N SER A 136 -4.44 -16.46 10.47
CA SER A 136 -5.50 -15.56 10.97
C SER A 136 -5.37 -15.23 12.45
N GLU A 137 -5.04 -16.22 13.29
CA GLU A 137 -4.89 -16.04 14.73
C GLU A 137 -3.76 -15.03 15.08
N LYS A 138 -2.59 -15.19 14.45
CA LYS A 138 -1.45 -14.27 14.64
C LYS A 138 -1.75 -12.88 14.05
N ARG A 139 -2.46 -12.83 12.93
CA ARG A 139 -2.88 -11.61 12.26
C ARG A 139 -3.78 -10.76 13.15
N ILE A 140 -4.84 -11.36 13.72
CA ILE A 140 -5.76 -10.68 14.63
C ILE A 140 -5.03 -10.20 15.88
N ALA A 141 -4.21 -11.06 16.51
CA ALA A 141 -3.44 -10.69 17.69
C ALA A 141 -2.52 -9.48 17.44
N ARG A 142 -1.86 -9.41 16.28
CA ARG A 142 -1.02 -8.27 15.89
C ARG A 142 -1.83 -6.98 15.72
N ILE A 143 -3.01 -7.05 15.10
CA ILE A 143 -3.87 -5.88 14.89
C ILE A 143 -4.37 -5.35 16.23
N VAL A 144 -4.86 -6.23 17.11
CA VAL A 144 -5.31 -5.84 18.47
C VAL A 144 -4.17 -5.18 19.24
N ALA A 145 -2.98 -5.79 19.26
CA ALA A 145 -1.83 -5.26 19.98
C ALA A 145 -1.33 -3.91 19.46
N ARG A 146 -1.40 -3.67 18.15
CA ARG A 146 -0.90 -2.45 17.51
C ARG A 146 -1.92 -1.31 17.55
N ASP A 147 -3.18 -1.61 17.22
CA ASP A 147 -4.21 -0.61 16.90
C ASP A 147 -5.29 -0.53 17.99
N GLY A 148 -5.39 -1.51 18.89
CA GLY A 148 -6.43 -1.57 19.94
C GLY A 148 -7.85 -1.73 19.38
N LEU A 149 -7.99 -2.28 18.16
CA LEU A 149 -9.28 -2.41 17.47
C LEU A 149 -10.10 -3.56 18.03
N THR A 150 -11.43 -3.40 17.96
CA THR A 150 -12.36 -4.49 18.26
C THR A 150 -12.37 -5.54 17.13
N PRO A 151 -12.83 -6.78 17.41
CA PRO A 151 -12.97 -7.79 16.36
C PRO A 151 -13.80 -7.33 15.18
N GLU A 152 -14.92 -6.62 15.42
CA GLU A 152 -15.82 -6.10 14.39
C GLU A 152 -15.12 -5.06 13.51
N GLU A 153 -14.31 -4.18 14.10
CA GLU A 153 -13.52 -3.19 13.35
C GLU A 153 -12.42 -3.86 12.50
N ILE A 154 -11.85 -4.95 13.01
CA ILE A 154 -10.85 -5.75 12.28
C ILE A 154 -11.50 -6.42 11.08
N GLU A 155 -12.64 -7.08 11.27
CA GLU A 155 -13.40 -7.72 10.20
C GLU A 155 -13.81 -6.72 9.11
N ALA A 156 -14.32 -5.55 9.51
CA ALA A 156 -14.68 -4.49 8.58
C ALA A 156 -13.49 -4.00 7.74
N ARG A 157 -12.30 -3.89 8.35
CA ARG A 157 -11.08 -3.51 7.61
C ARG A 157 -10.60 -4.61 6.67
N ILE A 158 -10.73 -5.87 7.07
CA ILE A 158 -10.40 -7.02 6.21
C ILE A 158 -11.36 -7.09 5.02
N ALA A 159 -12.66 -6.90 5.26
CA ALA A 159 -13.70 -6.93 4.22
C ALA A 159 -13.56 -5.82 3.16
N ASN A 160 -12.88 -4.72 3.50
CA ASN A 160 -12.59 -3.63 2.56
C ASN A 160 -11.36 -3.89 1.65
N GLN A 161 -10.69 -5.03 1.82
CA GLN A 161 -9.56 -5.44 0.98
C GLN A 161 -9.95 -6.63 0.11
N MET A 162 -9.27 -6.80 -1.02
CA MET A 162 -9.41 -8.01 -1.84
C MET A 162 -9.12 -9.24 -0.97
N PRO A 163 -9.95 -10.31 -1.05
CA PRO A 163 -9.70 -11.55 -0.33
C PRO A 163 -8.29 -12.10 -0.55
N GLU A 164 -7.65 -12.59 0.52
CA GLU A 164 -6.28 -13.09 0.46
C GLU A 164 -6.12 -14.22 -0.57
N ALA A 165 -7.11 -15.12 -0.67
CA ALA A 165 -7.13 -16.18 -1.68
C ALA A 165 -7.12 -15.66 -3.13
N GLN A 166 -7.73 -14.50 -3.40
CA GLN A 166 -7.64 -13.86 -4.71
C GLN A 166 -6.27 -13.22 -4.94
N LYS A 167 -5.71 -12.56 -3.91
CA LYS A 167 -4.34 -12.03 -4.00
C LYS A 167 -3.30 -13.12 -4.24
N ASP A 168 -3.49 -14.29 -3.62
CA ASP A 168 -2.62 -15.46 -3.78
C ASP A 168 -2.58 -15.95 -5.23
N THR A 169 -3.72 -15.94 -5.93
CA THR A 169 -3.76 -16.31 -7.36
C THR A 169 -3.12 -15.29 -8.30
N LEU A 170 -2.92 -14.05 -7.83
CA LEU A 170 -2.38 -12.95 -8.62
C LEU A 170 -0.89 -12.69 -8.34
N ALA A 171 -0.40 -13.17 -7.20
CA ALA A 171 0.98 -12.93 -6.77
C ALA A 171 1.94 -13.92 -7.40
N ASP A 172 3.13 -13.44 -7.81
CA ASP A 172 4.19 -14.30 -8.33
C ASP A 172 4.87 -15.08 -7.20
N HIS A 173 4.96 -14.47 -6.00
CA HIS A 173 5.58 -15.09 -4.83
C HIS A 173 4.78 -14.81 -3.55
N VAL A 174 4.74 -15.80 -2.66
CA VAL A 174 4.11 -15.70 -1.35
C VAL A 174 5.18 -15.79 -0.27
N ILE A 175 5.13 -14.87 0.70
CA ILE A 175 5.99 -14.82 1.88
C ILE A 175 5.14 -15.12 3.11
N ASP A 176 5.32 -16.28 3.73
CA ASP A 176 4.58 -16.66 4.94
C ASP A 176 5.27 -16.11 6.20
N HIS A 177 4.62 -15.16 6.85
CA HIS A 177 5.04 -14.58 8.12
C HIS A 177 4.31 -15.19 9.33
N SER A 178 3.91 -16.44 9.23
CA SER A 178 3.32 -17.17 10.37
C SER A 178 4.35 -17.72 11.34
N GLY A 179 5.61 -17.84 10.91
CA GLY A 179 6.73 -18.37 11.70
C GLY A 179 7.48 -17.27 12.48
N GLU A 180 8.72 -17.63 12.87
CA GLU A 180 9.67 -16.74 13.52
C GLU A 180 10.45 -15.90 12.51
N LEU A 181 11.01 -14.75 12.94
CA LEU A 181 11.75 -13.83 12.08
C LEU A 181 12.88 -14.45 11.27
N PRO A 182 13.70 -15.37 11.81
CA PRO A 182 14.76 -16.00 10.98
C PRO A 182 14.22 -16.72 9.76
N GLY A 183 13.10 -17.44 9.90
CA GLY A 183 12.44 -18.12 8.78
C GLY A 183 11.83 -17.14 7.76
N LEU A 184 11.29 -16.01 8.21
CA LEU A 184 10.83 -14.96 7.33
C LEU A 184 11.98 -14.37 6.52
N TYR A 185 13.09 -14.02 7.18
CA TYR A 185 14.25 -13.42 6.52
C TYR A 185 14.89 -14.37 5.52
N ALA A 186 14.95 -15.68 5.82
CA ALA A 186 15.45 -16.70 4.89
C ALA A 186 14.61 -16.77 3.60
N GLN A 187 13.27 -16.65 3.69
CA GLN A 187 12.40 -16.60 2.51
C GLN A 187 12.71 -15.35 1.66
N ILE A 188 12.85 -14.17 2.29
CA ILE A 188 13.15 -12.92 1.58
C ILE A 188 14.53 -12.99 0.93
N ASP A 189 15.55 -13.50 1.63
CA ASP A 189 16.90 -13.64 1.09
C ASP A 189 16.93 -14.60 -0.11
N ALA A 190 16.16 -15.68 -0.08
CA ALA A 190 16.02 -16.61 -1.20
C ALA A 190 15.39 -15.94 -2.42
N LEU A 191 14.34 -15.15 -2.23
CA LEU A 191 13.70 -14.39 -3.31
C LEU A 191 14.65 -13.34 -3.89
N LEU A 192 15.36 -12.58 -3.05
CA LEU A 192 16.34 -11.61 -3.50
C LEU A 192 17.48 -12.25 -4.32
N ALA A 193 17.96 -13.41 -3.89
CA ALA A 193 18.98 -14.16 -4.62
C ALA A 193 18.47 -14.64 -5.99
N ALA A 194 17.20 -15.04 -6.07
CA ALA A 194 16.57 -15.50 -7.32
C ALA A 194 16.41 -14.39 -8.38
N LEU A 195 16.36 -13.11 -7.95
CA LEU A 195 16.24 -11.97 -8.88
C LEU A 195 17.47 -11.79 -9.78
N ASN A 196 18.60 -12.47 -9.52
CA ASN A 196 19.84 -12.36 -10.30
C ASN A 196 20.22 -10.89 -10.61
N ILE A 197 20.10 -10.04 -9.61
CA ILE A 197 20.50 -8.64 -9.72
C ILE A 197 22.02 -8.60 -9.65
N GLU A 198 22.66 -8.80 -10.79
CA GLU A 198 24.13 -8.76 -10.90
C GLU A 198 24.68 -7.46 -10.31
N GLY A 199 25.78 -7.61 -9.57
CA GLY A 199 26.46 -6.58 -8.81
C GLY A 199 26.98 -5.44 -9.68
#